data_ec873916498864de128a630c8793de92
#
_entry.id   ec873916498864de128a630c8793de92
#
_cell.length_a   1.000
_cell.length_b   1.000
_cell.length_c   1.000
_cell.angle_alpha   90.00
_cell.angle_beta   90.00
_cell.angle_gamma   90.00
#
_symmetry.space_group_name_H-M   'P 1'
#
loop_
_entity.id
_entity.type
_entity.pdbx_description
1 polymer ?
#
loop_
_entity_poly.entity_id
_entity_poly.type
_entity_poly.pdbx_seq_one_letter_code
_entity_poly.pdbx_strand_id
1 'polypeptide(L)'
;MAVAPPARSGYREPDQTYDTASAKGEPVSLVREFCAENVELVPVAIEAGAGRIELCDNLAVGGTTPSFGVIRAAVGLARRRGVPVMTMIRPRGGDFAYTDAELAIMCDDIAVAAKLGSRGVVFGCAREGHLDAAATERLLEAVSQAARARHEHLVVTFHMAFDAIAEDEQFAVIDWLAARGVERILTHGGPAGTPIDDNLGRLRELMAHAAGRITILPGAGITWRNADHIAQALNAQELHGTKIVKLPE
;
A
#
# COMPACT_ATOMS: atom_id res chain seq x y z
N MET A 1 -49.98 -28.06 4.37
CA MET A 1 -49.17 -27.47 5.48
C MET A 1 -48.03 -26.71 4.82
N ALA A 2 -48.11 -25.38 4.81
CA ALA A 2 -47.07 -24.53 4.26
C ALA A 2 -46.02 -24.22 5.36
N VAL A 3 -44.75 -24.52 5.06
CA VAL A 3 -43.61 -24.24 5.96
C VAL A 3 -43.22 -22.78 5.77
N ALA A 4 -43.25 -22.00 6.85
CA ALA A 4 -42.84 -20.60 6.88
C ALA A 4 -41.32 -20.48 6.70
N PRO A 5 -40.82 -19.43 6.00
CA PRO A 5 -39.38 -19.19 5.84
C PRO A 5 -38.75 -18.70 7.15
N PRO A 6 -37.45 -19.01 7.39
CA PRO A 6 -36.77 -18.57 8.61
C PRO A 6 -36.54 -17.05 8.62
N ALA A 7 -36.65 -16.46 9.82
CA ALA A 7 -36.45 -15.04 10.09
C ALA A 7 -35.03 -14.61 9.71
N ARG A 8 -34.92 -13.48 8.98
CA ARG A 8 -33.65 -12.82 8.70
C ARG A 8 -33.08 -12.24 9.99
N SER A 9 -31.94 -12.77 10.42
CA SER A 9 -31.11 -12.20 11.48
C SER A 9 -30.64 -10.81 11.04
N GLY A 10 -31.11 -9.78 11.72
CA GLY A 10 -30.70 -8.39 11.50
C GLY A 10 -29.28 -8.16 11.99
N TYR A 11 -28.32 -8.20 11.10
CA TYR A 11 -26.97 -7.73 11.36
C TYR A 11 -26.98 -6.20 11.17
N ARG A 12 -26.96 -5.44 12.28
CA ARG A 12 -26.71 -4.00 12.26
C ARG A 12 -25.20 -3.81 12.07
N GLU A 13 -24.82 -3.19 10.96
CA GLU A 13 -23.47 -2.68 10.76
C GLU A 13 -23.21 -1.54 11.74
N PRO A 14 -22.08 -1.54 12.47
CA PRO A 14 -21.66 -0.34 13.17
C PRO A 14 -21.10 0.65 12.14
N ASP A 15 -21.75 1.80 12.03
CA ASP A 15 -21.25 2.98 11.35
C ASP A 15 -19.98 3.48 12.07
N GLN A 16 -18.81 3.18 11.52
CA GLN A 16 -17.53 3.75 11.94
C GLN A 16 -16.90 4.42 10.73
N THR A 17 -17.25 5.69 10.58
CA THR A 17 -16.43 6.64 9.83
C THR A 17 -15.06 6.71 10.50
N TYR A 18 -14.00 6.34 9.77
CA TYR A 18 -12.63 6.63 10.21
C TYR A 18 -12.45 8.14 10.20
N ASP A 19 -12.48 8.72 11.41
CA ASP A 19 -12.27 10.14 11.60
C ASP A 19 -10.80 10.48 11.32
N THR A 20 -10.56 11.20 10.22
CA THR A 20 -9.23 11.70 9.84
C THR A 20 -8.90 13.04 10.52
N ALA A 21 -9.70 13.45 11.49
CA ALA A 21 -9.45 14.68 12.25
C ALA A 21 -8.40 14.42 13.35
N SER A 22 -7.12 14.63 13.03
CA SER A 22 -6.06 14.75 14.03
C SER A 22 -6.40 15.90 14.98
N ALA A 23 -6.63 15.58 16.26
CA ALA A 23 -6.72 16.56 17.32
C ALA A 23 -5.38 17.31 17.40
N LYS A 24 -5.41 18.63 17.33
CA LYS A 24 -4.23 19.50 17.44
C LYS A 24 -3.53 19.24 18.77
N GLY A 25 -2.32 18.65 18.73
CA GLY A 25 -1.41 18.65 19.87
C GLY A 25 -0.76 17.34 20.28
N GLU A 26 -1.13 16.17 19.76
CA GLU A 26 -0.36 14.95 20.01
C GLU A 26 0.69 14.75 18.92
N PRO A 27 1.91 14.28 19.26
CA PRO A 27 2.90 13.93 18.25
C PRO A 27 2.31 12.85 17.35
N VAL A 28 2.26 13.11 16.06
CA VAL A 28 1.78 12.13 15.06
C VAL A 28 2.62 10.87 15.20
N SER A 29 2.01 9.78 15.67
CA SER A 29 2.72 8.53 15.86
C SER A 29 3.18 7.99 14.51
N LEU A 30 4.44 7.55 14.42
CA LEU A 30 5.01 6.94 13.21
C LEU A 30 4.18 5.74 12.77
N VAL A 31 3.63 5.79 11.57
CA VAL A 31 2.94 4.65 10.95
C VAL A 31 3.98 3.66 10.43
N ARG A 32 4.05 2.50 11.06
CA ARG A 32 4.86 1.37 10.59
C ARG A 32 4.01 0.49 9.70
N GLU A 33 4.25 0.55 8.38
CA GLU A 33 3.60 -0.33 7.42
C GLU A 33 4.37 -1.64 7.32
N PHE A 34 3.74 -2.71 7.79
CA PHE A 34 4.32 -4.06 7.73
C PHE A 34 3.95 -4.75 6.43
N CYS A 35 4.97 -5.13 5.64
CA CYS A 35 4.79 -5.95 4.44
C CYS A 35 4.67 -7.42 4.85
N ALA A 36 3.45 -7.95 4.73
CA ALA A 36 3.11 -9.31 5.10
C ALA A 36 3.03 -10.20 3.85
N GLU A 37 3.73 -11.33 3.89
CA GLU A 37 3.47 -12.44 2.97
C GLU A 37 2.38 -13.31 3.56
N ASN A 38 1.27 -13.46 2.82
CA ASN A 38 0.13 -14.24 3.29
C ASN A 38 -0.49 -13.67 4.58
N VAL A 39 -1.24 -14.49 5.32
CA VAL A 39 -2.05 -14.08 6.48
C VAL A 39 -1.38 -14.37 7.82
N GLU A 40 -0.38 -15.25 7.84
CA GLU A 40 0.16 -15.84 9.07
C GLU A 40 0.70 -14.78 10.05
N LEU A 41 1.49 -13.83 9.54
CA LEU A 41 2.13 -12.81 10.37
C LEU A 41 1.24 -11.58 10.63
N VAL A 42 0.09 -11.45 9.95
CA VAL A 42 -0.78 -10.26 10.09
C VAL A 42 -1.21 -10.00 11.54
N PRO A 43 -1.76 -10.98 12.31
CA PRO A 43 -2.16 -10.73 13.68
C PRO A 43 -0.99 -10.33 14.58
N VAL A 44 0.14 -11.02 14.40
CA VAL A 44 1.33 -10.83 15.23
C VAL A 44 1.99 -9.48 14.97
N ALA A 45 2.06 -9.08 13.69
CA ALA A 45 2.58 -7.76 13.30
C ALA A 45 1.73 -6.62 13.87
N ILE A 46 0.40 -6.77 13.85
CA ILE A 46 -0.52 -5.78 14.43
C ILE A 46 -0.31 -5.69 15.95
N GLU A 47 -0.19 -6.81 16.64
CA GLU A 47 0.10 -6.85 18.09
C GLU A 47 1.48 -6.25 18.41
N ALA A 48 2.44 -6.37 17.51
CA ALA A 48 3.76 -5.76 17.60
C ALA A 48 3.79 -4.26 17.21
N GLY A 49 2.65 -3.65 16.88
CA GLY A 49 2.52 -2.22 16.62
C GLY A 49 2.54 -1.81 15.15
N ALA A 50 2.27 -2.73 14.22
CA ALA A 50 2.04 -2.35 12.82
C ALA A 50 0.76 -1.49 12.72
N GLY A 51 0.90 -0.26 12.22
CA GLY A 51 -0.21 0.67 12.02
C GLY A 51 -0.89 0.52 10.67
N ARG A 52 -0.29 -0.22 9.73
CA ARG A 52 -0.83 -0.56 8.42
C ARG A 52 -0.21 -1.87 7.93
N ILE A 53 -0.95 -2.65 7.16
CA ILE A 53 -0.46 -3.87 6.51
C ILE A 53 -0.45 -3.65 5.00
N GLU A 54 0.70 -3.85 4.36
CA GLU A 54 0.74 -4.17 2.94
C GLU A 54 0.67 -5.68 2.80
N LEU A 55 -0.38 -6.18 2.15
CA LEU A 55 -0.62 -7.61 2.01
C LEU A 55 -0.16 -8.09 0.63
N CYS A 56 0.82 -8.96 0.64
CA CYS A 56 1.42 -9.58 -0.54
C CYS A 56 1.28 -11.10 -0.51
N ASP A 57 1.57 -11.72 -1.64
CA ASP A 57 2.00 -13.09 -1.77
C ASP A 57 3.40 -13.09 -2.42
N ASN A 58 4.14 -14.19 -2.30
CA ASN A 58 5.41 -14.45 -2.99
C ASN A 58 6.43 -13.30 -2.91
N LEU A 59 6.83 -12.92 -1.69
CA LEU A 59 7.83 -11.87 -1.46
C LEU A 59 9.21 -12.21 -2.05
N ALA A 60 9.49 -13.48 -2.33
CA ALA A 60 10.73 -13.91 -2.98
C ALA A 60 10.93 -13.28 -4.38
N VAL A 61 9.85 -12.88 -5.04
CA VAL A 61 9.88 -12.17 -6.33
C VAL A 61 9.48 -10.69 -6.21
N GLY A 62 9.47 -10.17 -4.99
CA GLY A 62 9.13 -8.76 -4.69
C GLY A 62 7.64 -8.51 -4.45
N GLY A 63 6.86 -9.55 -4.14
CA GLY A 63 5.42 -9.47 -3.87
C GLY A 63 4.56 -9.58 -5.13
N THR A 64 3.49 -10.37 -5.02
CA THR A 64 2.45 -10.51 -6.04
C THR A 64 1.07 -10.36 -5.41
N THR A 65 0.01 -10.34 -6.22
CA THR A 65 -1.39 -10.28 -5.74
C THR A 65 -1.70 -11.52 -4.89
N PRO A 66 -2.18 -11.34 -3.65
CA PRO A 66 -2.62 -12.46 -2.81
C PRO A 66 -3.92 -13.07 -3.33
N SER A 67 -4.15 -14.34 -3.02
CA SER A 67 -5.39 -15.00 -3.39
C SER A 67 -6.62 -14.35 -2.71
N PHE A 68 -7.80 -14.53 -3.31
CA PHE A 68 -9.09 -14.10 -2.72
C PHE A 68 -9.24 -14.52 -1.25
N GLY A 69 -8.87 -15.77 -0.93
CA GLY A 69 -8.99 -16.31 0.43
C GLY A 69 -8.07 -15.60 1.42
N VAL A 70 -6.85 -15.31 1.00
CA VAL A 70 -5.85 -14.58 1.81
C VAL A 70 -6.31 -13.15 2.05
N ILE A 71 -6.74 -12.42 1.02
CA ILE A 71 -7.23 -11.04 1.16
C ILE A 71 -8.41 -11.00 2.14
N ARG A 72 -9.41 -11.87 1.96
CA ARG A 72 -10.58 -11.93 2.84
C ARG A 72 -10.21 -12.20 4.31
N ALA A 73 -9.29 -13.14 4.54
CA ALA A 73 -8.86 -13.51 5.88
C ALA A 73 -8.07 -12.36 6.54
N ALA A 74 -7.08 -11.79 5.85
CA ALA A 74 -6.25 -10.72 6.36
C ALA A 74 -7.04 -9.45 6.67
N VAL A 75 -7.92 -9.02 5.75
CA VAL A 75 -8.82 -7.88 5.95
C VAL A 75 -9.74 -8.11 7.16
N GLY A 76 -10.32 -9.32 7.29
CA GLY A 76 -11.16 -9.67 8.44
C GLY A 76 -10.42 -9.65 9.78
N LEU A 77 -9.15 -10.05 9.81
CA LEU A 77 -8.29 -10.00 11.00
C LEU A 77 -7.89 -8.56 11.36
N ALA A 78 -7.42 -7.79 10.39
CA ALA A 78 -6.94 -6.43 10.61
C ALA A 78 -8.07 -5.46 10.98
N ARG A 79 -9.27 -5.59 10.35
CA ARG A 79 -10.45 -4.78 10.63
C ARG A 79 -10.87 -4.83 12.10
N ARG A 80 -10.79 -5.99 12.76
CA ARG A 80 -11.15 -6.13 14.18
C ARG A 80 -10.22 -5.33 15.12
N ARG A 81 -9.07 -4.91 14.63
CA ARG A 81 -8.06 -4.12 15.34
C ARG A 81 -7.93 -2.69 14.82
N GLY A 82 -8.79 -2.29 13.88
CA GLY A 82 -8.75 -0.96 13.27
C GLY A 82 -7.54 -0.70 12.37
N VAL A 83 -6.81 -1.74 11.93
CA VAL A 83 -5.62 -1.60 11.10
C VAL A 83 -5.99 -1.75 9.62
N PRO A 84 -5.68 -0.75 8.77
CA PRO A 84 -5.96 -0.82 7.34
C PRO A 84 -5.06 -1.81 6.62
N VAL A 85 -5.62 -2.48 5.60
CA VAL A 85 -4.89 -3.38 4.69
C VAL A 85 -4.82 -2.73 3.31
N MET A 86 -3.60 -2.65 2.78
CA MET A 86 -3.26 -2.27 1.42
C MET A 86 -2.92 -3.55 0.67
N THR A 87 -3.67 -3.88 -0.38
CA THR A 87 -3.46 -5.14 -1.11
C THR A 87 -2.57 -4.93 -2.32
N MET A 88 -1.50 -5.72 -2.43
CA MET A 88 -0.65 -5.75 -3.61
C MET A 88 -1.43 -6.21 -4.83
N ILE A 89 -1.32 -5.46 -5.92
CA ILE A 89 -1.88 -5.76 -7.23
C ILE A 89 -0.73 -5.88 -8.22
N ARG A 90 -0.22 -7.09 -8.36
CA ARG A 90 0.91 -7.40 -9.23
C ARG A 90 0.80 -8.85 -9.69
N PRO A 91 0.56 -9.12 -10.98
CA PRO A 91 0.20 -10.46 -11.45
C PRO A 91 1.39 -11.43 -11.45
N ARG A 92 2.61 -10.91 -11.47
CA ARG A 92 3.86 -11.68 -11.52
C ARG A 92 5.05 -10.91 -10.97
N GLY A 93 6.14 -11.62 -10.66
CA GLY A 93 7.46 -11.03 -10.44
C GLY A 93 8.10 -10.51 -11.73
N GLY A 94 9.36 -10.07 -11.64
CA GLY A 94 10.11 -9.50 -12.75
C GLY A 94 9.87 -8.01 -12.92
N ASP A 95 9.83 -7.53 -14.16
CA ASP A 95 9.65 -6.11 -14.49
C ASP A 95 8.24 -5.60 -14.17
N PHE A 96 8.03 -4.31 -14.46
CA PHE A 96 6.76 -3.59 -14.23
C PHE A 96 6.08 -3.18 -15.53
N ALA A 97 6.50 -3.78 -16.66
CA ALA A 97 5.91 -3.57 -17.98
C ALA A 97 4.91 -4.69 -18.27
N TYR A 98 3.63 -4.38 -18.17
CA TYR A 98 2.56 -5.36 -18.28
C TYR A 98 1.95 -5.41 -19.68
N THR A 99 1.48 -6.60 -20.07
CA THR A 99 0.65 -6.81 -21.25
C THR A 99 -0.80 -6.39 -21.01
N ASP A 100 -1.59 -6.22 -22.06
CA ASP A 100 -3.03 -5.93 -21.93
C ASP A 100 -3.79 -6.99 -21.14
N ALA A 101 -3.40 -8.26 -21.26
CA ALA A 101 -4.00 -9.35 -20.50
C ALA A 101 -3.66 -9.25 -19.00
N GLU A 102 -2.41 -8.92 -18.66
CA GLU A 102 -2.00 -8.70 -17.28
C GLU A 102 -2.68 -7.48 -16.67
N LEU A 103 -2.81 -6.38 -17.44
CA LEU A 103 -3.55 -5.20 -16.97
C LEU A 103 -5.04 -5.51 -16.76
N ALA A 104 -5.66 -6.37 -17.56
CA ALA A 104 -7.03 -6.81 -17.31
C ALA A 104 -7.15 -7.61 -16.01
N ILE A 105 -6.22 -8.54 -15.75
CA ILE A 105 -6.13 -9.26 -14.47
C ILE A 105 -5.99 -8.29 -13.30
N MET A 106 -5.10 -7.31 -13.41
CA MET A 106 -4.89 -6.31 -12.35
C MET A 106 -6.15 -5.47 -12.09
N CYS A 107 -6.91 -5.11 -13.11
CA CYS A 107 -8.20 -4.42 -12.93
C CYS A 107 -9.21 -5.29 -12.16
N ASP A 108 -9.31 -6.58 -12.48
CA ASP A 108 -10.18 -7.51 -11.77
C ASP A 108 -9.72 -7.70 -10.31
N ASP A 109 -8.42 -7.81 -10.06
CA ASP A 109 -7.84 -7.92 -8.73
C ASP A 109 -8.13 -6.68 -7.88
N ILE A 110 -8.07 -5.46 -8.45
CA ILE A 110 -8.47 -4.21 -7.79
C ILE A 110 -9.93 -4.29 -7.34
N ALA A 111 -10.83 -4.71 -8.23
CA ALA A 111 -12.26 -4.85 -7.91
C ALA A 111 -12.49 -5.88 -6.80
N VAL A 112 -11.77 -7.00 -6.82
CA VAL A 112 -11.82 -8.04 -5.79
C VAL A 112 -11.30 -7.53 -4.45
N ALA A 113 -10.12 -6.91 -4.42
CA ALA A 113 -9.53 -6.35 -3.20
C ALA A 113 -10.47 -5.32 -2.55
N ALA A 114 -10.99 -4.41 -3.36
CA ALA A 114 -11.97 -3.43 -2.92
C ALA A 114 -13.22 -4.11 -2.33
N LYS A 115 -13.85 -5.04 -3.06
CA LYS A 115 -15.05 -5.78 -2.61
C LYS A 115 -14.82 -6.53 -1.29
N LEU A 116 -13.62 -7.02 -1.04
CA LEU A 116 -13.25 -7.73 0.18
C LEU A 116 -12.94 -6.81 1.36
N GLY A 117 -12.91 -5.49 1.15
CA GLY A 117 -12.77 -4.50 2.21
C GLY A 117 -11.33 -4.00 2.42
N SER A 118 -10.42 -4.22 1.46
CA SER A 118 -9.12 -3.56 1.48
C SER A 118 -9.30 -2.05 1.52
N ARG A 119 -8.49 -1.37 2.36
CA ARG A 119 -8.51 0.10 2.47
C ARG A 119 -7.88 0.77 1.26
N GLY A 120 -6.99 0.07 0.60
CA GLY A 120 -6.31 0.52 -0.59
C GLY A 120 -5.65 -0.60 -1.36
N VAL A 121 -5.01 -0.21 -2.46
CA VAL A 121 -4.28 -1.09 -3.36
C VAL A 121 -2.89 -0.55 -3.64
N VAL A 122 -1.96 -1.45 -3.94
CA VAL A 122 -0.55 -1.14 -4.20
C VAL A 122 -0.18 -1.68 -5.57
N PHE A 123 0.22 -0.82 -6.48
CA PHE A 123 0.68 -1.20 -7.83
C PHE A 123 1.65 -0.16 -8.39
N GLY A 124 2.25 -0.45 -9.55
CA GLY A 124 3.06 0.51 -10.29
C GLY A 124 3.43 -0.06 -11.65
N CYS A 125 3.44 0.79 -12.67
CA CYS A 125 3.77 0.42 -14.04
C CYS A 125 4.94 1.26 -14.52
N ALA A 126 6.01 0.59 -14.98
CA ALA A 126 7.19 1.24 -15.55
C ALA A 126 7.69 0.42 -16.73
N ARG A 127 8.16 1.09 -17.76
CA ARG A 127 8.67 0.46 -18.98
C ARG A 127 9.91 1.21 -19.45
N GLU A 128 11.01 0.50 -19.67
CA GLU A 128 12.25 1.05 -20.26
C GLU A 128 12.78 2.30 -19.53
N GLY A 129 12.64 2.33 -18.19
CA GLY A 129 13.10 3.45 -17.38
C GLY A 129 12.11 4.63 -17.26
N HIS A 130 10.91 4.51 -17.81
CA HIS A 130 9.88 5.54 -17.80
C HIS A 130 8.60 5.07 -17.09
N LEU A 131 7.79 6.03 -16.61
CA LEU A 131 6.43 5.73 -16.17
C LEU A 131 5.61 5.21 -17.36
N ASP A 132 5.00 4.02 -17.24
CA ASP A 132 3.95 3.60 -18.16
C ASP A 132 2.64 4.32 -17.77
N ALA A 133 2.51 5.55 -18.25
CA ALA A 133 1.39 6.43 -17.88
C ALA A 133 0.04 5.85 -18.35
N ALA A 134 -0.01 5.21 -19.52
CA ALA A 134 -1.26 4.64 -20.05
C ALA A 134 -1.72 3.44 -19.23
N ALA A 135 -0.80 2.53 -18.88
CA ALA A 135 -1.10 1.40 -18.00
C ALA A 135 -1.51 1.87 -16.59
N THR A 136 -0.79 2.84 -16.03
CA THR A 136 -1.10 3.40 -14.70
C THR A 136 -2.49 4.06 -14.70
N GLU A 137 -2.82 4.83 -15.73
CA GLU A 137 -4.13 5.50 -15.84
C GLU A 137 -5.29 4.50 -15.93
N ARG A 138 -5.12 3.41 -16.69
CA ARG A 138 -6.08 2.30 -16.76
C ARG A 138 -6.35 1.69 -15.38
N LEU A 139 -5.31 1.48 -14.56
CA LEU A 139 -5.47 0.94 -13.20
C LEU A 139 -6.13 1.96 -12.25
N LEU A 140 -5.79 3.25 -12.37
CA LEU A 140 -6.45 4.32 -11.59
C LEU A 140 -7.93 4.44 -11.92
N GLU A 141 -8.33 4.23 -13.19
CA GLU A 141 -9.75 4.18 -13.56
C GLU A 141 -10.45 2.97 -12.92
N ALA A 142 -9.82 1.79 -12.86
CA ALA A 142 -10.36 0.62 -12.16
C ALA A 142 -10.53 0.90 -10.66
N VAL A 143 -9.56 1.59 -10.02
CA VAL A 143 -9.66 2.05 -8.62
C VAL A 143 -10.86 2.98 -8.45
N SER A 144 -11.03 3.95 -9.33
CA SER A 144 -12.15 4.91 -9.29
C SER A 144 -13.50 4.20 -9.43
N GLN A 145 -13.60 3.20 -10.31
CA GLN A 145 -14.81 2.39 -10.47
C GLN A 145 -15.12 1.57 -9.22
N ALA A 146 -14.11 0.92 -8.63
CA ALA A 146 -14.25 0.13 -7.42
C ALA A 146 -14.64 1.01 -6.21
N ALA A 147 -14.06 2.20 -6.08
CA ALA A 147 -14.37 3.18 -5.05
C ALA A 147 -15.84 3.66 -5.15
N ARG A 148 -16.30 3.99 -6.37
CA ARG A 148 -17.71 4.35 -6.63
C ARG A 148 -18.67 3.22 -6.26
N ALA A 149 -18.34 1.97 -6.61
CA ALA A 149 -19.19 0.82 -6.32
C ALA A 149 -19.34 0.54 -4.81
N ARG A 150 -18.35 0.94 -4.01
CA ARG A 150 -18.39 0.80 -2.55
C ARG A 150 -18.90 2.04 -1.83
N HIS A 151 -19.02 3.17 -2.50
CA HIS A 151 -19.24 4.50 -1.89
C HIS A 151 -18.15 4.85 -0.84
N GLU A 152 -16.93 4.36 -1.04
CA GLU A 152 -15.79 4.57 -0.16
C GLU A 152 -14.55 4.95 -0.97
N HIS A 153 -13.68 5.77 -0.38
CA HIS A 153 -12.39 6.09 -0.96
C HIS A 153 -11.44 4.88 -0.88
N LEU A 154 -10.82 4.53 -2.00
CA LEU A 154 -9.82 3.47 -2.12
C LEU A 154 -8.44 4.10 -2.31
N VAL A 155 -7.58 3.98 -1.32
CA VAL A 155 -6.24 4.55 -1.29
C VAL A 155 -5.32 3.85 -2.30
N VAL A 156 -4.44 4.60 -2.96
CA VAL A 156 -3.45 4.05 -3.90
C VAL A 156 -2.04 4.33 -3.41
N THR A 157 -1.22 3.28 -3.37
CA THR A 157 0.24 3.39 -3.25
C THR A 157 0.89 2.95 -4.55
N PHE A 158 1.69 3.82 -5.17
CA PHE A 158 2.56 3.45 -6.28
C PHE A 158 3.82 2.80 -5.69
N HIS A 159 4.04 1.52 -5.99
CA HIS A 159 5.10 0.74 -5.35
C HIS A 159 6.50 1.02 -5.94
N MET A 160 7.48 0.19 -5.58
CA MET A 160 8.89 0.36 -5.97
C MET A 160 9.17 0.25 -7.49
N ALA A 161 8.15 0.15 -8.35
CA ALA A 161 8.31 0.45 -9.78
C ALA A 161 8.81 1.89 -10.00
N PHE A 162 8.63 2.78 -9.01
CA PHE A 162 9.18 4.13 -9.01
C PHE A 162 10.72 4.13 -9.08
N ASP A 163 11.37 3.18 -8.42
CA ASP A 163 12.82 3.06 -8.42
C ASP A 163 13.38 2.49 -9.75
N ALA A 164 12.51 1.96 -10.62
CA ALA A 164 12.85 1.55 -11.97
C ALA A 164 12.73 2.70 -13.00
N ILE A 165 12.25 3.87 -12.58
CA ILE A 165 12.14 5.07 -13.42
C ILE A 165 13.43 5.86 -13.31
N ALA A 166 13.89 6.41 -14.45
CA ALA A 166 15.09 7.23 -14.52
C ALA A 166 15.03 8.41 -13.51
N GLU A 167 16.12 8.63 -12.79
CA GLU A 167 16.18 9.55 -11.66
C GLU A 167 15.78 10.98 -12.02
N ASP A 168 16.13 11.42 -13.21
CA ASP A 168 15.80 12.76 -13.75
C ASP A 168 14.32 12.93 -14.10
N GLU A 169 13.57 11.83 -14.26
CA GLU A 169 12.13 11.85 -14.51
C GLU A 169 11.29 11.74 -13.23
N GLN A 170 11.86 11.26 -12.12
CA GLN A 170 11.11 10.97 -10.90
C GLN A 170 10.33 12.17 -10.35
N PHE A 171 10.83 13.39 -10.48
CA PHE A 171 10.11 14.59 -10.04
C PHE A 171 8.84 14.82 -10.87
N ALA A 172 8.95 14.70 -12.19
CA ALA A 172 7.77 14.81 -13.06
C ALA A 172 6.75 13.70 -12.79
N VAL A 173 7.22 12.49 -12.45
CA VAL A 173 6.35 11.35 -12.06
C VAL A 173 5.64 11.61 -10.74
N ILE A 174 6.32 12.18 -9.74
CA ILE A 174 5.69 12.61 -8.49
C ILE A 174 4.54 13.59 -8.78
N ASP A 175 4.79 14.61 -9.61
CA ASP A 175 3.78 15.60 -9.99
C ASP A 175 2.60 14.95 -10.73
N TRP A 176 2.90 14.03 -11.64
CA TRP A 176 1.90 13.31 -12.43
C TRP A 176 0.99 12.42 -11.56
N LEU A 177 1.58 11.67 -10.62
CA LEU A 177 0.86 10.79 -9.68
C LEU A 177 0.03 11.61 -8.69
N ALA A 178 0.60 12.67 -8.12
CA ALA A 178 -0.10 13.56 -7.18
C ALA A 178 -1.33 14.21 -7.82
N ALA A 179 -1.21 14.68 -9.07
CA ALA A 179 -2.33 15.29 -9.81
C ALA A 179 -3.47 14.31 -10.09
N ARG A 180 -3.23 12.98 -9.97
CA ARG A 180 -4.22 11.91 -10.17
C ARG A 180 -4.73 11.29 -8.87
N GLY A 181 -4.37 11.89 -7.73
CA GLY A 181 -4.85 11.48 -6.43
C GLY A 181 -4.21 10.19 -5.90
N VAL A 182 -3.02 9.83 -6.38
CA VAL A 182 -2.21 8.78 -5.74
C VAL A 182 -1.70 9.35 -4.42
N GLU A 183 -1.89 8.61 -3.32
CA GLU A 183 -1.57 9.12 -1.99
C GLU A 183 -0.14 8.84 -1.55
N ARG A 184 0.48 7.77 -2.08
CA ARG A 184 1.82 7.34 -1.67
C ARG A 184 2.67 6.86 -2.83
N ILE A 185 3.96 7.07 -2.68
CA ILE A 185 4.99 6.44 -3.51
C ILE A 185 5.92 5.68 -2.56
N LEU A 186 5.97 4.36 -2.66
CA LEU A 186 6.93 3.53 -1.96
C LEU A 186 8.24 3.51 -2.75
N THR A 187 9.32 3.93 -2.12
CA THR A 187 10.64 4.02 -2.77
C THR A 187 11.78 3.75 -1.80
N HIS A 188 12.87 3.20 -2.32
CA HIS A 188 14.14 3.10 -1.63
C HIS A 188 14.98 4.40 -1.74
N GLY A 189 14.69 5.23 -2.73
CA GLY A 189 15.40 6.47 -3.01
C GLY A 189 16.80 6.26 -3.56
N GLY A 190 17.13 5.06 -4.07
CA GLY A 190 18.43 4.75 -4.62
C GLY A 190 18.54 3.32 -5.17
N PRO A 191 19.72 2.87 -5.58
CA PRO A 191 19.91 1.55 -6.15
C PRO A 191 19.52 0.43 -5.19
N ALA A 192 18.89 -0.62 -5.73
CA ALA A 192 18.48 -1.78 -4.94
C ALA A 192 19.69 -2.41 -4.23
N GLY A 193 19.52 -2.75 -2.95
CA GLY A 193 20.54 -3.42 -2.14
C GLY A 193 21.57 -2.48 -1.48
N THR A 194 21.51 -1.17 -1.71
CA THR A 194 22.30 -0.20 -0.92
C THR A 194 21.68 -0.04 0.48
N PRO A 195 22.48 0.31 1.52
CA PRO A 195 21.92 0.69 2.80
C PRO A 195 20.97 1.88 2.66
N ILE A 196 19.85 1.86 3.37
CA ILE A 196 18.87 2.97 3.32
C ILE A 196 19.50 4.30 3.78
N ASP A 197 20.46 4.26 4.69
CA ASP A 197 21.18 5.43 5.17
C ASP A 197 21.92 6.18 4.06
N ASP A 198 22.40 5.48 3.05
CA ASP A 198 23.10 6.07 1.91
C ASP A 198 22.14 6.85 1.00
N ASN A 199 20.84 6.57 1.07
CA ASN A 199 19.81 7.15 0.24
C ASN A 199 19.03 8.30 0.92
N LEU A 200 19.35 8.64 2.17
CA LEU A 200 18.65 9.70 2.92
C LEU A 200 18.69 11.07 2.22
N GLY A 201 19.79 11.37 1.51
CA GLY A 201 19.88 12.60 0.71
C GLY A 201 18.81 12.67 -0.36
N ARG A 202 18.72 11.62 -1.19
CA ARG A 202 17.73 11.52 -2.26
C ARG A 202 16.29 11.47 -1.75
N LEU A 203 16.04 10.71 -0.70
CA LEU A 203 14.71 10.65 -0.07
C LEU A 203 14.25 12.04 0.39
N ARG A 204 15.14 12.88 0.98
CA ARG A 204 14.80 14.27 1.35
C ARG A 204 14.44 15.12 0.13
N GLU A 205 15.17 14.98 -0.97
CA GLU A 205 14.86 15.70 -2.21
C GLU A 205 13.47 15.32 -2.76
N LEU A 206 13.17 14.01 -2.83
CA LEU A 206 11.86 13.51 -3.26
C LEU A 206 10.73 14.01 -2.34
N MET A 207 10.92 13.96 -1.01
CA MET A 207 9.96 14.45 -0.04
C MET A 207 9.76 15.97 -0.13
N ALA A 208 10.84 16.72 -0.31
CA ALA A 208 10.77 18.17 -0.50
C ALA A 208 10.04 18.54 -1.79
N HIS A 209 10.27 17.83 -2.89
CA HIS A 209 9.56 18.03 -4.14
C HIS A 209 8.07 17.65 -4.03
N ALA A 210 7.77 16.53 -3.36
CA ALA A 210 6.39 16.10 -3.11
C ALA A 210 5.60 17.14 -2.30
N ALA A 211 6.27 17.86 -1.39
CA ALA A 211 5.72 19.00 -0.64
C ALA A 211 4.34 18.73 0.01
N GLY A 212 4.11 17.49 0.48
CA GLY A 212 2.85 17.05 1.08
C GLY A 212 1.69 16.80 0.11
N ARG A 213 1.88 16.99 -1.21
CA ARG A 213 0.87 16.66 -2.24
C ARG A 213 0.66 15.15 -2.40
N ILE A 214 1.72 14.38 -2.13
CA ILE A 214 1.78 12.93 -2.13
C ILE A 214 2.80 12.51 -1.07
N THR A 215 2.56 11.42 -0.37
CA THR A 215 3.49 10.90 0.63
C THR A 215 4.59 10.08 -0.04
N ILE A 216 5.85 10.46 0.16
CA ILE A 216 6.97 9.58 -0.11
C ILE A 216 7.09 8.63 1.07
N LEU A 217 6.93 7.34 0.83
CA LEU A 217 6.98 6.25 1.81
C LEU A 217 8.33 5.54 1.69
N PRO A 218 9.31 5.82 2.57
CA PRO A 218 10.59 5.13 2.51
C PRO A 218 10.44 3.64 2.83
N GLY A 219 11.06 2.80 2.01
CA GLY A 219 11.05 1.34 2.17
C GLY A 219 12.36 0.69 1.74
N ALA A 220 12.42 -0.63 1.87
CA ALA A 220 13.60 -1.49 1.67
C ALA A 220 14.75 -1.17 2.67
N GLY A 221 15.17 -2.20 3.40
CA GLY A 221 16.22 -2.06 4.42
C GLY A 221 15.78 -1.42 5.74
N ILE A 222 14.51 -1.06 5.89
CA ILE A 222 13.96 -0.51 7.14
C ILE A 222 13.43 -1.65 8.02
N THR A 223 13.88 -1.64 9.27
CA THR A 223 13.55 -2.64 10.29
C THR A 223 13.18 -1.95 11.59
N TRP A 224 12.64 -2.68 12.55
CA TRP A 224 12.35 -2.15 13.87
C TRP A 224 13.60 -1.57 14.60
N ARG A 225 14.82 -1.90 14.14
CA ARG A 225 16.07 -1.40 14.75
C ARG A 225 16.46 0.00 14.26
N ASN A 226 16.14 0.33 13.01
CA ASN A 226 16.54 1.63 12.42
C ASN A 226 15.35 2.54 12.08
N ALA A 227 14.10 2.06 12.23
CA ALA A 227 12.91 2.83 11.85
C ALA A 227 12.84 4.21 12.53
N ASP A 228 13.08 4.29 13.83
CA ASP A 228 13.01 5.57 14.55
C ASP A 228 14.12 6.55 14.11
N HIS A 229 15.34 6.03 13.85
CA HIS A 229 16.42 6.80 13.27
C HIS A 229 16.07 7.36 11.89
N ILE A 230 15.59 6.50 10.99
CA ILE A 230 15.19 6.91 9.63
C ILE A 230 14.03 7.91 9.67
N ALA A 231 13.02 7.65 10.50
CA ALA A 231 11.90 8.58 10.67
C ALA A 231 12.36 9.96 11.12
N GLN A 232 13.26 10.03 12.10
CA GLN A 232 13.82 11.27 12.58
C GLN A 232 14.69 11.96 11.51
N ALA A 233 15.57 11.22 10.84
CA ALA A 233 16.46 11.75 9.82
C ALA A 233 15.72 12.36 8.62
N LEU A 234 14.55 11.80 8.28
CA LEU A 234 13.72 12.23 7.16
C LEU A 234 12.54 13.12 7.58
N ASN A 235 12.26 13.26 8.88
CA ASN A 235 10.99 13.78 9.38
C ASN A 235 9.78 13.04 8.76
N ALA A 236 9.93 11.73 8.57
CA ALA A 236 8.92 10.87 7.95
C ALA A 236 7.89 10.41 8.98
N GLN A 237 6.62 10.44 8.60
CA GLN A 237 5.51 9.98 9.44
C GLN A 237 5.08 8.54 9.13
N GLU A 238 5.53 7.99 8.01
CA GLU A 238 5.22 6.65 7.54
C GLU A 238 6.49 5.98 7.04
N LEU A 239 6.69 4.71 7.37
CA LEU A 239 7.80 3.88 6.90
C LEU A 239 7.31 2.48 6.57
N HIS A 240 7.96 1.81 5.63
CA HIS A 240 7.60 0.49 5.13
C HIS A 240 8.71 -0.53 5.33
N GLY A 241 8.33 -1.78 5.66
CA GLY A 241 9.30 -2.88 5.72
C GLY A 241 8.72 -4.21 6.18
N THR A 242 9.36 -5.31 5.74
CA THR A 242 9.03 -6.68 6.15
C THR A 242 9.43 -7.00 7.60
N LYS A 243 10.28 -6.17 8.20
CA LYS A 243 10.79 -6.30 9.58
C LYS A 243 10.63 -4.99 10.36
N ILE A 244 9.67 -4.14 9.98
CA ILE A 244 9.46 -2.80 10.53
C ILE A 244 8.99 -2.81 11.99
N VAL A 245 8.41 -3.92 12.43
CA VAL A 245 8.05 -4.19 13.84
C VAL A 245 8.82 -5.39 14.37
N LYS A 246 9.05 -5.43 15.68
CA LYS A 246 9.74 -6.55 16.33
C LYS A 246 8.74 -7.67 16.60
N LEU A 247 8.76 -8.71 15.77
CA LEU A 247 7.97 -9.90 16.00
C LEU A 247 8.52 -10.70 17.20
N PRO A 248 7.67 -11.43 17.96
CA PRO A 248 8.13 -12.37 18.96
C PRO A 248 8.98 -13.49 18.32
N GLU A 249 9.90 -14.04 19.10
CA GLU A 249 10.76 -15.17 18.72
C GLU A 249 9.97 -16.47 18.68
#